data_0f165dc663ac439361011295bd7b55bb
#
_entry.id   0f165dc663ac439361011295bd7b55bb
#
_cell.length_a   1.000
_cell.length_b   1.000
_cell.length_c   1.000
_cell.angle_alpha   90.00
_cell.angle_beta   90.00
_cell.angle_gamma   90.00
#
_symmetry.space_group_name_H-M   'P 1'
#
loop_
_entity.id
_entity.type
_entity.pdbx_description
1 polymer ?
#
loop_
_entity_poly.entity_id
_entity_poly.type
_entity_poly.pdbx_seq_one_letter_code
_entity_poly.pdbx_strand_id
1 'polypeptide(L)'
;MSFLLYGATGYSGRLIAREAIARGHRPTLAGRNRETVEALAQELDLPWITVGLDDSDPLVEVVRLFPAVLNCAGPFIHTWRPMSKACLLAKVHYLDITGEITVFEGLARADQLAREVGVSLIPGVGFDVVPTDCLAAHLHQRLPTANTLRLAFRTSGGVSHGTALTALE
;
A
#
# COMPACT_ATOMS: atom_id res chain seq x y z
N MET A 1 -15.55 7.85 2.46
CA MET A 1 -15.33 6.54 1.81
C MET A 1 -14.57 5.67 2.81
N SER A 2 -14.94 4.42 2.99
CA SER A 2 -14.23 3.47 3.88
C SER A 2 -13.37 2.54 3.03
N PHE A 3 -12.14 2.26 3.46
CA PHE A 3 -11.20 1.29 2.87
C PHE A 3 -10.44 0.58 3.97
N LEU A 4 -9.83 -0.57 3.67
CA LEU A 4 -9.00 -1.29 4.62
C LEU A 4 -7.57 -0.73 4.57
N LEU A 5 -7.07 -0.23 5.70
CA LEU A 5 -5.67 0.20 5.86
C LEU A 5 -4.90 -0.88 6.60
N TYR A 6 -4.21 -1.75 5.86
CA TYR A 6 -3.42 -2.84 6.43
C TYR A 6 -1.99 -2.37 6.76
N GLY A 7 -1.45 -2.80 7.91
CA GLY A 7 -0.19 -2.27 8.42
C GLY A 7 -0.34 -0.88 9.06
N ALA A 8 -1.53 -0.58 9.55
CA ALA A 8 -1.92 0.73 10.10
C ALA A 8 -1.04 1.20 11.27
N THR A 9 -0.45 0.28 12.03
CA THR A 9 0.39 0.60 13.20
C THR A 9 1.83 0.98 12.85
N GLY A 10 2.25 0.78 11.59
CA GLY A 10 3.54 1.22 11.08
C GLY A 10 3.64 2.74 10.94
N TYR A 11 4.85 3.25 10.69
CA TYR A 11 5.09 4.70 10.54
C TYR A 11 4.17 5.33 9.48
N SER A 12 4.23 4.84 8.25
CA SER A 12 3.40 5.37 7.15
C SER A 12 1.91 5.13 7.38
N GLY A 13 1.53 3.95 7.91
CA GLY A 13 0.14 3.63 8.23
C GLY A 13 -0.50 4.61 9.20
N ARG A 14 0.21 5.00 10.27
CA ARG A 14 -0.26 6.01 11.25
C ARG A 14 -0.45 7.39 10.60
N LEU A 15 0.49 7.81 9.75
CA LEU A 15 0.39 9.09 9.04
C LEU A 15 -0.81 9.10 8.08
N ILE A 16 -0.98 8.02 7.31
CA ILE A 16 -2.09 7.86 6.37
C ILE A 16 -3.44 7.83 7.10
N ALA A 17 -3.53 7.14 8.25
CA ALA A 17 -4.76 7.12 9.03
C ALA A 17 -5.18 8.52 9.49
N ARG A 18 -4.24 9.32 10.00
CA ARG A 18 -4.49 10.71 10.42
C ARG A 18 -4.86 11.61 9.25
N GLU A 19 -4.15 11.49 8.13
CA GLU A 19 -4.44 12.26 6.93
C GLU A 19 -5.82 11.91 6.34
N ALA A 20 -6.19 10.62 6.37
CA ALA A 20 -7.52 10.18 5.94
C ALA A 20 -8.62 10.85 6.76
N ILE A 21 -8.47 10.90 8.10
CA ILE A 21 -9.40 11.60 8.99
C ILE A 21 -9.48 13.10 8.64
N ALA A 22 -8.34 13.74 8.46
CA ALA A 22 -8.27 15.17 8.12
C ALA A 22 -9.00 15.48 6.81
N ARG A 23 -9.06 14.51 5.89
CA ARG A 23 -9.79 14.59 4.61
C ARG A 23 -11.23 14.07 4.67
N GLY A 24 -11.76 13.75 5.84
CA GLY A 24 -13.14 13.27 6.02
C GLY A 24 -13.35 11.80 5.66
N HIS A 25 -12.26 10.99 5.58
CA HIS A 25 -12.35 9.56 5.38
C HIS A 25 -12.20 8.80 6.71
N ARG A 26 -12.83 7.64 6.82
CA ARG A 26 -12.75 6.76 7.99
C ARG A 26 -12.33 5.36 7.54
N PRO A 27 -11.01 5.10 7.40
CA PRO A 27 -10.53 3.76 7.10
C PRO A 27 -10.77 2.80 8.26
N THR A 28 -10.87 1.51 7.96
CA THR A 28 -10.76 0.46 8.98
C THR A 28 -9.29 0.09 9.13
N LEU A 29 -8.76 0.21 10.35
CA LEU A 29 -7.37 -0.10 10.64
C LEU A 29 -7.19 -1.61 10.75
N ALA A 30 -6.15 -2.14 10.10
CA ALA A 30 -5.88 -3.57 10.11
C ALA A 30 -4.40 -3.90 10.32
N GLY A 31 -4.15 -5.07 10.89
CA GLY A 31 -2.83 -5.62 11.11
C GLY A 31 -2.90 -6.94 11.87
N ARG A 32 -1.75 -7.58 12.08
CA ARG A 32 -1.66 -8.90 12.74
C ARG A 32 -1.68 -8.84 14.27
N ASN A 33 -1.25 -7.73 14.86
CA ASN A 33 -1.19 -7.59 16.32
C ASN A 33 -2.41 -6.80 16.83
N ARG A 34 -3.28 -7.52 17.57
CA ARG A 34 -4.54 -6.99 18.08
C ARG A 34 -4.33 -5.78 18.99
N GLU A 35 -3.44 -5.89 19.98
CA GLU A 35 -3.25 -4.86 20.99
C GLU A 35 -2.86 -3.51 20.38
N THR A 36 -1.89 -3.56 19.43
CA THR A 36 -1.39 -2.34 18.79
C THR A 36 -2.39 -1.72 17.82
N VAL A 37 -3.17 -2.54 17.10
CA VAL A 37 -4.21 -2.05 16.18
C VAL A 37 -5.36 -1.45 16.98
N GLU A 38 -5.83 -2.13 18.02
CA GLU A 38 -6.91 -1.67 18.88
C GLU A 38 -6.54 -0.35 19.60
N ALA A 39 -5.35 -0.25 20.14
CA ALA A 39 -4.87 0.98 20.79
C ALA A 39 -4.86 2.18 19.83
N LEU A 40 -4.35 1.98 18.60
CA LEU A 40 -4.37 3.02 17.58
C LEU A 40 -5.79 3.40 17.16
N ALA A 41 -6.66 2.43 17.05
CA ALA A 41 -8.05 2.65 16.66
C ALA A 41 -8.82 3.43 17.71
N GLN A 42 -8.59 3.15 19.00
CA GLN A 42 -9.14 3.92 20.11
C GLN A 42 -8.60 5.36 20.12
N GLU A 43 -7.28 5.55 19.90
CA GLU A 43 -6.67 6.88 19.80
C GLU A 43 -7.31 7.73 18.69
N LEU A 44 -7.62 7.12 17.54
CA LEU A 44 -8.09 7.81 16.33
C LEU A 44 -9.62 7.76 16.15
N ASP A 45 -10.35 7.12 17.04
CA ASP A 45 -11.79 6.85 16.91
C ASP A 45 -12.13 6.22 15.53
N LEU A 46 -11.40 5.15 15.16
CA LEU A 46 -11.59 4.43 13.90
C LEU A 46 -12.00 2.97 14.14
N PRO A 47 -12.74 2.36 13.20
CA PRO A 47 -12.98 0.91 13.23
C PRO A 47 -11.67 0.15 13.00
N TRP A 48 -11.61 -1.05 13.55
CA TRP A 48 -10.43 -1.90 13.39
C TRP A 48 -10.77 -3.39 13.26
N ILE A 49 -9.83 -4.14 12.71
CA ILE A 49 -9.92 -5.60 12.58
C ILE A 49 -8.52 -6.19 12.65
N THR A 50 -8.42 -7.39 13.22
CA THR A 50 -7.15 -8.14 13.26
C THR A 50 -7.21 -9.28 12.28
N VAL A 51 -6.24 -9.36 11.39
CA VAL A 51 -6.07 -10.47 10.44
C VAL A 51 -4.58 -10.62 10.10
N GLY A 52 -4.09 -11.87 10.08
CA GLY A 52 -2.77 -12.24 9.57
C GLY A 52 -2.77 -12.39 8.05
N LEU A 53 -1.59 -12.60 7.48
CA LEU A 53 -1.42 -12.88 6.05
C LEU A 53 -1.19 -14.37 5.77
N ASP A 54 -0.99 -15.17 6.81
CA ASP A 54 -0.61 -16.58 6.69
C ASP A 54 -1.82 -17.49 6.42
N ASP A 55 -3.03 -17.04 6.78
CA ASP A 55 -4.28 -17.76 6.54
C ASP A 55 -5.11 -17.03 5.48
N SER A 56 -5.26 -17.69 4.32
CA SER A 56 -5.89 -17.07 3.15
C SER A 56 -7.39 -16.86 3.33
N ASP A 57 -8.11 -17.76 3.98
CA ASP A 57 -9.57 -17.71 4.02
C ASP A 57 -10.10 -16.58 4.91
N PRO A 58 -9.64 -16.40 6.16
CA PRO A 58 -10.00 -15.25 6.96
C PRO A 58 -9.59 -13.91 6.30
N LEU A 59 -8.43 -13.86 5.62
CA LEU A 59 -7.98 -12.66 4.94
C LEU A 59 -8.93 -12.27 3.79
N VAL A 60 -9.34 -13.23 2.96
CA VAL A 60 -10.29 -12.99 1.86
C VAL A 60 -11.64 -12.49 2.39
N GLU A 61 -12.16 -13.09 3.47
CA GLU A 61 -13.43 -12.68 4.07
C GLU A 61 -13.36 -11.25 4.63
N VAL A 62 -12.25 -10.89 5.26
CA VAL A 62 -12.03 -9.52 5.74
C VAL A 62 -11.93 -8.53 4.58
N VAL A 63 -11.11 -8.83 3.58
CA VAL A 63 -10.89 -7.95 2.42
C VAL A 63 -12.21 -7.68 1.68
N ARG A 64 -13.07 -8.68 1.54
CA ARG A 64 -14.38 -8.59 0.86
C ARG A 64 -15.32 -7.53 1.44
N LEU A 65 -15.12 -7.11 2.68
CA LEU A 65 -15.94 -6.08 3.32
C LEU A 65 -15.66 -4.66 2.82
N PHE A 66 -14.63 -4.48 1.99
CA PHE A 66 -14.14 -3.17 1.59
C PHE A 66 -14.05 -3.03 0.07
N PRO A 67 -14.22 -1.82 -0.48
CA PRO A 67 -14.02 -1.58 -1.90
C PRO A 67 -12.54 -1.58 -2.31
N ALA A 68 -11.63 -1.29 -1.37
CA ALA A 68 -10.20 -1.23 -1.62
C ALA A 68 -9.39 -1.54 -0.37
N VAL A 69 -8.19 -2.06 -0.58
CA VAL A 69 -7.14 -2.24 0.43
C VAL A 69 -5.97 -1.33 0.12
N LEU A 70 -5.49 -0.60 1.13
CA LEU A 70 -4.18 0.05 1.10
C LEU A 70 -3.22 -0.71 2.01
N ASN A 71 -2.27 -1.44 1.43
CA ASN A 71 -1.26 -2.18 2.16
C ASN A 71 -0.05 -1.30 2.48
N CYS A 72 0.20 -1.07 3.77
CA CYS A 72 1.33 -0.33 4.30
C CYS A 72 2.28 -1.22 5.13
N ALA A 73 2.13 -2.54 5.07
CA ALA A 73 2.93 -3.48 5.84
C ALA A 73 4.17 -3.90 5.06
N GLY A 74 5.28 -3.21 5.27
CA GLY A 74 6.59 -3.59 4.75
C GLY A 74 7.32 -4.63 5.64
N PRO A 75 8.37 -5.32 5.14
CA PRO A 75 8.84 -5.34 3.74
C PRO A 75 7.78 -5.93 2.79
N PHE A 76 7.58 -5.26 1.66
CA PHE A 76 6.47 -5.61 0.77
C PHE A 76 6.68 -6.95 0.08
N ILE A 77 7.91 -7.37 -0.14
CA ILE A 77 8.23 -8.68 -0.72
C ILE A 77 7.55 -9.85 0.02
N HIS A 78 7.26 -9.69 1.31
CA HIS A 78 6.59 -10.72 2.11
C HIS A 78 5.07 -10.53 2.18
N THR A 79 4.56 -9.33 1.93
CA THR A 79 3.14 -9.01 2.21
C THR A 79 2.29 -8.84 0.97
N TRP A 80 2.87 -8.46 -0.17
CA TRP A 80 2.13 -8.15 -1.38
C TRP A 80 1.39 -9.36 -1.95
N ARG A 81 2.05 -10.55 -1.99
CA ARG A 81 1.44 -11.76 -2.59
C ARG A 81 0.17 -12.23 -1.88
N PRO A 82 0.19 -12.49 -0.55
CA PRO A 82 -1.03 -12.91 0.13
C PRO A 82 -2.12 -11.85 0.05
N MET A 83 -1.79 -10.56 0.21
CA MET A 83 -2.78 -9.49 0.18
C MET A 83 -3.38 -9.28 -1.22
N SER A 84 -2.56 -9.20 -2.27
CA SER A 84 -3.06 -9.03 -3.64
C SER A 84 -3.87 -10.25 -4.12
N LYS A 85 -3.46 -11.47 -3.73
CA LYS A 85 -4.23 -12.68 -3.99
C LYS A 85 -5.61 -12.62 -3.32
N ALA A 86 -5.66 -12.21 -2.06
CA ALA A 86 -6.93 -12.04 -1.34
C ALA A 86 -7.82 -10.98 -2.02
N CYS A 87 -7.24 -9.88 -2.47
CA CYS A 87 -7.95 -8.84 -3.22
C CYS A 87 -8.53 -9.36 -4.54
N LEU A 88 -7.76 -10.14 -5.31
CA LEU A 88 -8.25 -10.77 -6.55
C LEU A 88 -9.41 -11.73 -6.29
N LEU A 89 -9.30 -12.60 -5.27
CA LEU A 89 -10.35 -13.55 -4.89
C LEU A 89 -11.61 -12.85 -4.37
N ALA A 90 -11.44 -11.78 -3.62
CA ALA A 90 -12.55 -10.98 -3.08
C ALA A 90 -13.13 -9.98 -4.09
N LYS A 91 -12.50 -9.77 -5.26
CA LYS A 91 -12.81 -8.73 -6.27
C LYS A 91 -12.75 -7.32 -5.69
N VAL A 92 -11.65 -7.01 -5.00
CA VAL A 92 -11.39 -5.75 -4.30
C VAL A 92 -10.13 -5.11 -4.88
N HIS A 93 -10.10 -3.78 -4.98
CA HIS A 93 -8.93 -3.05 -5.46
C HIS A 93 -7.77 -3.14 -4.46
N TYR A 94 -6.56 -3.31 -4.97
CA TYR A 94 -5.32 -3.37 -4.19
C TYR A 94 -4.45 -2.15 -4.49
N LEU A 95 -3.94 -1.52 -3.43
CA LEU A 95 -2.93 -0.47 -3.49
C LEU A 95 -1.87 -0.76 -2.43
N ASP A 96 -0.62 -0.38 -2.70
CA ASP A 96 0.45 -0.37 -1.71
C ASP A 96 1.40 0.82 -1.90
N ILE A 97 2.30 1.00 -0.94
CA ILE A 97 3.30 2.07 -0.96
C ILE A 97 4.72 1.52 -1.19
N THR A 98 4.86 0.40 -1.91
CA THR A 98 6.15 -0.23 -2.18
C THR A 98 7.04 0.62 -3.07
N GLY A 99 8.36 0.50 -2.88
CA GLY A 99 9.40 0.89 -3.85
C GLY A 99 10.16 -0.32 -4.41
N GLU A 100 9.73 -1.54 -4.10
CA GLU A 100 10.44 -2.79 -4.41
C GLU A 100 10.12 -3.29 -5.82
N ILE A 101 11.12 -3.34 -6.71
CA ILE A 101 10.97 -3.74 -8.13
C ILE A 101 10.29 -5.10 -8.26
N THR A 102 10.63 -6.06 -7.40
CA THR A 102 10.05 -7.41 -7.41
C THR A 102 8.53 -7.39 -7.20
N VAL A 103 8.02 -6.44 -6.41
CA VAL A 103 6.58 -6.28 -6.17
C VAL A 103 5.89 -5.72 -7.41
N PHE A 104 6.47 -4.68 -8.04
CA PHE A 104 5.98 -4.12 -9.30
C PHE A 104 5.87 -5.18 -10.38
N GLU A 105 6.95 -5.93 -10.62
CA GLU A 105 7.00 -7.02 -11.60
C GLU A 105 5.99 -8.13 -11.28
N GLY A 106 5.84 -8.46 -10.01
CA GLY A 106 4.91 -9.49 -9.56
C GLY A 106 3.45 -9.12 -9.80
N LEU A 107 3.08 -7.88 -9.49
CA LEU A 107 1.72 -7.37 -9.72
C LEU A 107 1.43 -7.15 -11.22
N ALA A 108 2.44 -6.71 -12.01
CA ALA A 108 2.30 -6.58 -13.46
C ALA A 108 1.96 -7.93 -14.12
N ARG A 109 2.53 -9.05 -13.65
CA ARG A 109 2.17 -10.41 -14.15
C ARG A 109 0.74 -10.82 -13.84
N ALA A 110 0.11 -10.21 -12.83
CA ALA A 110 -1.28 -10.47 -12.48
C ALA A 110 -2.29 -9.55 -13.21
N ASP A 111 -1.82 -8.63 -14.08
CA ASP A 111 -2.66 -7.61 -14.75
C ASP A 111 -3.81 -8.25 -15.55
N GLN A 112 -3.55 -9.32 -16.30
CA GLN A 112 -4.60 -10.00 -17.07
C GLN A 112 -5.71 -10.51 -16.12
N LEU A 113 -5.35 -11.20 -15.03
CA LEU A 113 -6.31 -11.71 -14.07
C LEU A 113 -7.09 -10.57 -13.39
N ALA A 114 -6.40 -9.47 -13.06
CA ALA A 114 -7.04 -8.30 -12.47
C ALA A 114 -8.11 -7.71 -13.39
N ARG A 115 -7.81 -7.62 -14.70
CA ARG A 115 -8.78 -7.18 -15.72
C ARG A 115 -9.97 -8.12 -15.82
N GLU A 116 -9.74 -9.44 -15.82
CA GLU A 116 -10.79 -10.45 -15.91
C GLU A 116 -11.77 -10.38 -14.73
N VAL A 117 -11.28 -10.09 -13.52
CA VAL A 117 -12.12 -9.96 -12.32
C VAL A 117 -12.59 -8.51 -12.04
N GLY A 118 -12.17 -7.54 -12.83
CA GLY A 118 -12.61 -6.15 -12.77
C GLY A 118 -12.01 -5.34 -11.62
N VAL A 119 -10.76 -5.61 -11.22
CA VAL A 119 -10.06 -4.88 -10.15
C VAL A 119 -8.79 -4.21 -10.65
N SER A 120 -8.32 -3.22 -9.88
CA SER A 120 -7.04 -2.57 -10.10
C SER A 120 -6.02 -3.04 -9.06
N LEU A 121 -4.81 -3.36 -9.51
CA LEU A 121 -3.64 -3.61 -8.67
C LEU A 121 -2.66 -2.46 -8.91
N ILE A 122 -2.50 -1.57 -7.93
CA ILE A 122 -1.71 -0.33 -8.08
C ILE A 122 -0.61 -0.30 -7.03
N PRO A 123 0.59 -0.81 -7.35
CA PRO A 123 1.74 -0.68 -6.45
C PRO A 123 2.30 0.74 -6.45
N GLY A 124 3.04 1.07 -5.40
CA GLY A 124 3.87 2.27 -5.33
C GLY A 124 3.09 3.59 -5.28
N VAL A 125 1.91 3.63 -4.64
CA VAL A 125 1.15 4.89 -4.49
C VAL A 125 1.74 5.82 -3.41
N GLY A 126 2.96 5.54 -2.94
CA GLY A 126 3.68 6.29 -1.91
C GLY A 126 4.54 7.44 -2.46
N PHE A 127 5.14 8.18 -1.53
CA PHE A 127 5.97 9.35 -1.82
C PHE A 127 7.23 9.01 -2.63
N ASP A 128 7.83 7.88 -2.40
CA ASP A 128 9.09 7.44 -3.04
C ASP A 128 8.93 7.08 -4.53
N VAL A 129 7.70 6.90 -5.01
CA VAL A 129 7.40 6.58 -6.41
C VAL A 129 6.60 7.68 -7.10
N VAL A 130 5.44 8.06 -6.57
CA VAL A 130 4.50 8.95 -7.27
C VAL A 130 5.11 10.29 -7.71
N PRO A 131 5.82 11.08 -6.89
CA PRO A 131 6.37 12.36 -7.31
C PRO A 131 7.44 12.22 -8.39
N THR A 132 8.34 11.24 -8.26
CA THR A 132 9.45 11.03 -9.19
C THR A 132 8.99 10.50 -10.53
N ASP A 133 8.08 9.54 -10.54
CA ASP A 133 7.50 8.96 -11.75
C ASP A 133 6.64 9.97 -12.52
N CYS A 134 5.77 10.70 -11.83
CA CYS A 134 4.95 11.73 -12.46
C CYS A 134 5.82 12.85 -13.04
N LEU A 135 6.89 13.26 -12.34
CA LEU A 135 7.82 14.27 -12.84
C LEU A 135 8.60 13.74 -14.05
N ALA A 136 9.09 12.51 -14.01
CA ALA A 136 9.78 11.89 -15.14
C ALA A 136 8.88 11.80 -16.38
N ALA A 137 7.64 11.35 -16.21
CA ALA A 137 6.64 11.29 -17.28
C ALA A 137 6.35 12.68 -17.87
N HIS A 138 6.18 13.70 -17.01
CA HIS A 138 5.98 15.08 -17.43
C HIS A 138 7.16 15.62 -18.24
N LEU A 139 8.39 15.36 -17.80
CA LEU A 139 9.61 15.78 -18.51
C LEU A 139 9.74 15.07 -19.86
N HIS A 140 9.45 13.77 -19.93
CA HIS A 140 9.47 13.01 -21.19
C HIS A 140 8.48 13.56 -22.21
N GLN A 141 7.28 13.95 -21.80
CA GLN A 141 6.30 14.59 -22.69
C GLN A 141 6.81 15.91 -23.28
N ARG A 142 7.61 16.66 -22.54
CA ARG A 142 8.21 17.94 -22.99
C ARG A 142 9.49 17.76 -23.80
N LEU A 143 10.20 16.68 -23.58
CA LEU A 143 11.48 16.35 -24.21
C LEU A 143 11.48 14.89 -24.69
N PRO A 144 10.67 14.54 -25.70
CA PRO A 144 10.48 13.15 -26.11
C PRO A 144 11.74 12.51 -26.72
N THR A 145 12.72 13.32 -27.12
CA THR A 145 14.02 12.86 -27.65
C THR A 145 15.07 12.61 -26.58
N ALA A 146 14.78 12.92 -25.31
CA ALA A 146 15.71 12.66 -24.22
C ALA A 146 15.89 11.16 -24.01
N ASN A 147 17.14 10.71 -23.94
CA ASN A 147 17.51 9.31 -23.72
C ASN A 147 18.21 9.08 -22.37
N THR A 148 18.33 10.13 -21.57
CA THR A 148 18.96 10.04 -20.24
C THR A 148 18.12 10.82 -19.23
N LEU A 149 17.81 10.15 -18.10
CA LEU A 149 17.11 10.74 -16.97
C LEU A 149 18.01 10.69 -15.73
N ARG A 150 18.14 11.82 -15.03
CA ARG A 150 18.79 11.89 -13.73
C ARG A 150 17.80 12.42 -12.72
N LEU A 151 17.53 11.64 -11.69
CA LEU A 151 16.64 11.98 -10.59
C LEU A 151 17.46 12.30 -9.35
N ALA A 152 17.07 13.35 -8.64
CA ALA A 152 17.59 13.69 -7.32
C ALA A 152 16.43 14.13 -6.42
N PHE A 153 16.45 13.69 -5.19
CA PHE A 153 15.49 14.16 -4.18
C PHE A 153 16.22 14.40 -2.86
N ARG A 154 15.67 15.31 -2.08
CA ARG A 154 16.16 15.63 -0.74
C ARG A 154 15.03 15.39 0.26
N THR A 155 15.30 14.63 1.31
CA THR A 155 14.41 14.47 2.45
C THR A 155 14.96 15.20 3.66
N SER A 156 14.09 15.75 4.49
CA SER A 156 14.45 16.39 5.76
C SER A 156 14.15 15.51 6.97
N GLY A 157 13.58 14.30 6.75
CA GLY A 157 13.21 13.33 7.78
C GLY A 157 14.25 12.22 7.95
N GLY A 158 14.18 11.51 9.08
CA GLY A 158 14.94 10.28 9.30
C GLY A 158 14.40 9.10 8.48
N VAL A 159 15.22 8.06 8.36
CA VAL A 159 14.83 6.80 7.71
C VAL A 159 13.89 6.03 8.65
N SER A 160 12.73 5.60 8.15
CA SER A 160 11.83 4.74 8.94
C SER A 160 12.42 3.33 9.11
N HIS A 161 12.00 2.60 10.14
CA HIS A 161 12.43 1.21 10.35
C HIS A 161 12.11 0.34 9.11
N GLY A 162 10.94 0.52 8.50
CA GLY A 162 10.56 -0.20 7.27
C GLY A 162 11.49 0.13 6.10
N THR A 163 11.82 1.40 5.88
CA THR A 163 12.76 1.83 4.83
C THR A 163 14.16 1.27 5.07
N ALA A 164 14.61 1.23 6.32
CA ALA A 164 15.92 0.66 6.66
C ALA A 164 15.99 -0.84 6.37
N LEU A 165 14.93 -1.58 6.63
CA LEU A 165 14.84 -3.02 6.31
C LEU A 165 14.85 -3.26 4.79
N THR A 166 14.03 -2.54 4.03
CA THR A 166 13.98 -2.67 2.56
C THR A 166 15.33 -2.32 1.89
N ALA A 167 16.13 -1.43 2.48
CA ALA A 167 17.45 -1.08 1.96
C ALA A 167 18.53 -2.16 2.22
N LEU A 168 18.24 -3.14 3.07
CA LEU A 168 19.14 -4.26 3.39
C LEU A 168 18.81 -5.54 2.60
N GLU A 169 17.66 -5.60 1.94
CA GLU A 169 17.20 -6.67 1.04
C GLU A 169 17.56 -6.36 -0.44
#